data_c9da56b61f8a934e8809694de2ca3b4c
#
_entry.id   c9da56b61f8a934e8809694de2ca3b4c
#
_cell.length_a   1.000
_cell.length_b   1.000
_cell.length_c   1.000
_cell.angle_alpha   90.00
_cell.angle_beta   90.00
_cell.angle_gamma   90.00
#
_symmetry.space_group_name_H-M   'P 1'
#
loop_
_entity.id
_entity.type
_entity.pdbx_description
1 polymer ?
#
loop_
_entity_poly.entity_id
_entity_poly.type
_entity_poly.pdbx_seq_one_letter_code
_entity_poly.pdbx_strand_id
1 'polypeptide(L)'
;NYFRGTAVTVEILRFLELSAFYSHRSMDGVVKGGKIASIYKTGLHRTEKEADKMNAFVMQSAGGNLTYEKNRLKVGVTGIYYRFSHPYEPDLKKYAKYNLHGNDFYNLGVDYKYRWGRLVWIGEGAVGKQGYALLNQLKYKILTGYQLLLIHRCYSHDYWSFFGRSFGEGSAPQNENGWYLAAEAAPWAHWKFFASLDMFSFPWWKYRISKASQGIDGMFQATYSPQKDLLLYLNYRYKRKERDVSGTGGKVTLPVFHHKLRCRLAYTPGAFSCRTTVDYNYFRQQSGEGHEFEGKQGWQCTQSCAYTFSGFPLAVSVQGTYFHTDDYDSRIYASEKGLVYTFYTPSFYGSGFRYSAHIRCDLNKTFMFLVKFGQTAYRDRETIGSGNDLIEGNTKTDLQMQFRIKF
;
A
#
# COMPACT_ATOMS: atom_id res chain seq x y z
N ASN A 1 0.79 5.66 15.68
CA ASN A 1 -0.67 5.76 15.75
C ASN A 1 -1.28 4.41 16.13
N TYR A 2 -1.69 4.27 17.39
CA TYR A 2 -2.30 3.07 17.96
C TYR A 2 -3.54 3.47 18.78
N PHE A 3 -4.46 2.54 18.96
CA PHE A 3 -5.57 2.72 19.88
C PHE A 3 -5.07 2.60 21.33
N ARG A 4 -5.64 3.41 22.21
CA ARG A 4 -5.41 3.34 23.66
C ARG A 4 -6.78 3.20 24.32
N GLY A 5 -7.04 2.07 24.96
CA GLY A 5 -8.35 1.77 25.56
C GLY A 5 -8.48 0.31 25.96
N THR A 6 -9.70 -0.14 26.02
CA THR A 6 -10.07 -1.51 26.38
C THR A 6 -10.88 -2.16 25.26
N ALA A 7 -10.77 -3.46 25.14
CA ALA A 7 -11.59 -4.26 24.24
C ALA A 7 -11.93 -5.59 24.90
N VAL A 8 -13.09 -6.14 24.53
CA VAL A 8 -13.57 -7.42 24.99
C VAL A 8 -14.17 -8.20 23.84
N THR A 9 -13.93 -9.50 23.79
CA THR A 9 -14.58 -10.43 22.88
C THR A 9 -15.21 -11.54 23.71
N VAL A 10 -16.49 -11.83 23.48
CA VAL A 10 -17.28 -12.82 24.23
C VAL A 10 -18.00 -13.71 23.22
N GLU A 11 -17.85 -15.01 23.35
CA GLU A 11 -18.68 -16.01 22.68
C GLU A 11 -20.01 -16.14 23.44
N ILE A 12 -21.09 -15.56 22.89
CA ILE A 12 -22.42 -15.59 23.48
C ILE A 12 -23.03 -16.99 23.30
N LEU A 13 -22.86 -17.56 22.11
CA LEU A 13 -23.26 -18.90 21.74
C LEU A 13 -22.17 -19.50 20.83
N ARG A 14 -22.14 -20.82 20.67
CA ARG A 14 -21.12 -21.53 19.83
C ARG A 14 -20.93 -20.97 18.42
N PHE A 15 -21.85 -20.15 17.93
CA PHE A 15 -21.83 -19.58 16.59
C PHE A 15 -22.06 -18.06 16.58
N LEU A 16 -22.08 -17.43 17.76
CA LEU A 16 -22.34 -16.00 17.91
C LEU A 16 -21.30 -15.35 18.83
N GLU A 17 -20.47 -14.49 18.23
CA GLU A 17 -19.41 -13.76 18.93
C GLU A 17 -19.70 -12.26 18.92
N LEU A 18 -19.55 -11.62 20.08
CA LEU A 18 -19.63 -10.17 20.25
C LEU A 18 -18.26 -9.63 20.63
N SER A 19 -17.73 -8.70 19.84
CA SER A 19 -16.57 -7.89 20.18
C SER A 19 -16.98 -6.45 20.39
N ALA A 20 -16.44 -5.79 21.42
CA ALA A 20 -16.65 -4.38 21.68
C ALA A 20 -15.37 -3.70 22.12
N PHE A 21 -15.22 -2.42 21.84
CA PHE A 21 -14.07 -1.64 22.29
C PHE A 21 -14.44 -0.20 22.61
N TYR A 22 -13.63 0.40 23.47
CA TYR A 22 -13.60 1.83 23.71
C TYR A 22 -12.16 2.32 23.66
N SER A 23 -11.91 3.46 23.03
CA SER A 23 -10.58 4.07 22.93
C SER A 23 -10.65 5.57 23.15
N HIS A 24 -9.70 6.07 23.93
CA HIS A 24 -9.49 7.49 24.20
C HIS A 24 -8.01 7.80 23.94
N ARG A 25 -7.73 8.67 22.97
CA ARG A 25 -6.35 8.99 22.59
C ARG A 25 -6.18 10.43 22.11
N SER A 26 -5.00 10.99 22.36
CA SER A 26 -4.56 12.22 21.73
C SER A 26 -4.15 11.97 20.28
N MET A 27 -4.36 12.96 19.43
CA MET A 27 -4.08 12.94 18.01
C MET A 27 -3.25 14.16 17.63
N ASP A 28 -2.35 13.94 16.67
CA ASP A 28 -1.56 15.02 16.10
C ASP A 28 -2.36 15.77 15.03
N GLY A 29 -2.23 17.08 15.01
CA GLY A 29 -2.96 17.90 14.07
C GLY A 29 -2.65 19.37 14.18
N VAL A 30 -3.36 20.17 13.43
CA VAL A 30 -3.33 21.63 13.54
C VAL A 30 -4.71 22.10 14.00
N VAL A 31 -4.78 22.71 15.18
CA VAL A 31 -5.98 23.36 15.71
C VAL A 31 -5.81 24.87 15.57
N LYS A 32 -6.77 25.53 14.92
CA LYS A 32 -6.81 26.99 14.71
C LYS A 32 -8.20 27.49 15.07
N GLY A 33 -8.27 28.51 15.92
CA GLY A 33 -9.56 29.09 16.34
C GLY A 33 -10.53 28.08 16.93
N GLY A 34 -10.05 27.08 17.69
CA GLY A 34 -10.87 26.02 18.27
C GLY A 34 -11.35 24.94 17.27
N LYS A 35 -10.83 24.90 16.05
CA LYS A 35 -11.20 23.97 14.99
C LYS A 35 -10.00 23.17 14.50
N ILE A 36 -10.18 21.88 14.21
CA ILE A 36 -9.14 21.04 13.62
C ILE A 36 -9.08 21.33 12.13
N ALA A 37 -8.00 22.02 11.71
CA ALA A 37 -7.74 22.32 10.30
C ALA A 37 -7.10 21.16 9.54
N SER A 38 -6.30 20.31 10.21
CA SER A 38 -5.69 19.14 9.60
C SER A 38 -5.34 18.07 10.63
N ILE A 39 -5.36 16.81 10.21
CA ILE A 39 -5.03 15.64 11.04
C ILE A 39 -3.75 15.02 10.50
N TYR A 40 -2.76 14.79 11.36
CA TYR A 40 -1.49 14.17 11.04
C TYR A 40 -1.48 12.72 11.49
N LYS A 41 -1.16 11.82 10.56
CA LYS A 41 -1.15 10.35 10.80
C LYS A 41 0.25 9.75 10.75
N THR A 42 1.28 10.56 10.52
CA THR A 42 2.66 10.07 10.38
C THR A 42 3.31 9.72 11.71
N GLY A 43 2.96 10.42 12.80
CA GLY A 43 3.59 10.28 14.12
C GLY A 43 5.05 10.73 14.13
N LEU A 44 5.47 11.60 13.20
CA LEU A 44 6.82 12.13 13.12
C LEU A 44 6.89 13.47 13.86
N HIS A 45 7.89 13.64 14.76
CA HIS A 45 8.12 14.82 15.58
C HIS A 45 9.62 15.18 15.55
N ARG A 46 10.20 15.35 14.34
CA ARG A 46 11.64 15.55 14.10
C ARG A 46 12.05 17.02 14.10
N THR A 47 11.11 17.91 13.88
CA THR A 47 11.33 19.36 13.80
C THR A 47 10.37 20.07 14.75
N GLU A 48 10.67 21.32 15.12
CA GLU A 48 9.76 22.15 15.93
C GLU A 48 8.35 22.21 15.33
N LYS A 49 8.24 22.45 14.02
CA LYS A 49 6.95 22.50 13.30
C LYS A 49 6.19 21.16 13.32
N GLU A 50 6.88 20.02 13.44
CA GLU A 50 6.24 18.71 13.63
C GLU A 50 5.89 18.50 15.10
N ALA A 51 6.72 18.95 16.04
CA ALA A 51 6.47 18.88 17.47
C ALA A 51 5.25 19.72 17.90
N ASP A 52 5.06 20.92 17.34
CA ASP A 52 3.91 21.79 17.57
C ASP A 52 2.55 21.14 17.24
N LYS A 53 2.57 20.08 16.44
CA LYS A 53 1.35 19.34 16.04
C LYS A 53 1.04 18.17 16.95
N MET A 54 1.93 17.85 17.89
CA MET A 54 1.80 16.69 18.77
C MET A 54 0.65 16.87 19.75
N ASN A 55 -0.18 15.82 19.89
CA ASN A 55 -1.28 15.77 20.86
C ASN A 55 -2.25 16.98 20.80
N ALA A 56 -2.51 17.53 19.62
CA ALA A 56 -3.25 18.77 19.44
C ALA A 56 -4.74 18.66 19.78
N PHE A 57 -5.32 17.46 19.69
CA PHE A 57 -6.73 17.22 20.03
C PHE A 57 -6.95 15.77 20.49
N VAL A 58 -8.12 15.50 21.05
CA VAL A 58 -8.50 14.18 21.55
C VAL A 58 -9.52 13.54 20.61
N MET A 59 -9.34 12.24 20.36
CA MET A 59 -10.33 11.39 19.72
C MET A 59 -10.81 10.32 20.70
N GLN A 60 -12.13 10.28 20.90
CA GLN A 60 -12.82 9.18 21.57
C GLN A 60 -13.46 8.29 20.50
N SER A 61 -13.40 6.99 20.66
CA SER A 61 -14.07 6.05 19.75
C SER A 61 -14.60 4.84 20.52
N ALA A 62 -15.78 4.41 20.16
CA ALA A 62 -16.40 3.19 20.64
C ALA A 62 -16.96 2.42 19.45
N GLY A 63 -16.94 1.11 19.53
CA GLY A 63 -17.47 0.28 18.46
C GLY A 63 -17.62 -1.16 18.88
N GLY A 64 -18.28 -1.92 18.02
CA GLY A 64 -18.48 -3.34 18.24
C GLY A 64 -18.77 -4.07 16.94
N ASN A 65 -18.63 -5.36 17.01
CA ASN A 65 -18.95 -6.30 15.94
C ASN A 65 -19.70 -7.48 16.53
N LEU A 66 -20.82 -7.84 15.91
CA LEU A 66 -21.56 -9.07 16.20
C LEU A 66 -21.38 -10.00 15.00
N THR A 67 -20.70 -11.12 15.21
CA THR A 67 -20.43 -12.12 14.17
C THR A 67 -21.24 -13.39 14.44
N TYR A 68 -22.00 -13.81 13.46
CA TYR A 68 -22.63 -15.13 13.38
C TYR A 68 -21.85 -16.01 12.39
N GLU A 69 -21.36 -17.16 12.83
CA GLU A 69 -20.66 -18.12 11.98
C GLU A 69 -21.16 -19.53 12.22
N LYS A 70 -21.84 -20.10 11.22
CA LYS A 70 -22.33 -21.48 11.28
C LYS A 70 -22.18 -22.16 9.92
N ASN A 71 -21.53 -23.30 9.90
CA ASN A 71 -21.33 -24.12 8.71
C ASN A 71 -20.59 -23.35 7.58
N ARG A 72 -21.33 -22.94 6.55
CA ARG A 72 -20.82 -22.31 5.33
C ARG A 72 -21.10 -20.80 5.28
N LEU A 73 -21.82 -20.30 6.27
CA LEU A 73 -22.24 -18.90 6.36
C LEU A 73 -21.55 -18.23 7.53
N LYS A 74 -20.96 -17.07 7.24
CA LYS A 74 -20.54 -16.09 8.23
C LYS A 74 -21.19 -14.75 7.87
N VAL A 75 -21.78 -14.07 8.86
CA VAL A 75 -22.32 -12.72 8.73
C VAL A 75 -21.86 -11.92 9.92
N GLY A 76 -21.37 -10.73 9.67
CA GLY A 76 -20.95 -9.77 10.70
C GLY A 76 -21.72 -8.46 10.57
N VAL A 77 -22.01 -7.84 11.69
CA VAL A 77 -22.54 -6.48 11.77
C VAL A 77 -21.58 -5.66 12.61
N THR A 78 -21.02 -4.62 12.04
CA THR A 78 -20.01 -3.76 12.67
C THR A 78 -20.53 -2.34 12.81
N GLY A 79 -20.37 -1.75 13.98
CA GLY A 79 -20.65 -0.33 14.22
C GLY A 79 -19.45 0.34 14.87
N ILE A 80 -19.14 1.54 14.43
CA ILE A 80 -18.14 2.41 15.07
C ILE A 80 -18.65 3.83 15.13
N TYR A 81 -18.50 4.44 16.31
CA TYR A 81 -18.72 5.85 16.55
C TYR A 81 -17.43 6.49 17.03
N TYR A 82 -17.12 7.70 16.57
CA TYR A 82 -15.98 8.45 17.04
C TYR A 82 -16.25 9.95 17.06
N ARG A 83 -15.65 10.61 18.04
CA ARG A 83 -15.83 12.03 18.32
C ARG A 83 -14.47 12.69 18.53
N PHE A 84 -14.32 13.88 17.98
CA PHE A 84 -13.18 14.75 18.22
C PHE A 84 -13.51 15.80 19.28
N SER A 85 -12.52 16.21 20.07
CA SER A 85 -12.65 17.28 21.08
C SER A 85 -12.92 18.66 20.49
N HIS A 86 -12.59 18.85 19.21
CA HIS A 86 -12.82 20.07 18.45
C HIS A 86 -13.47 19.72 17.10
N PRO A 87 -14.27 20.64 16.51
CA PRO A 87 -14.82 20.42 15.17
C PRO A 87 -13.71 20.23 14.14
N TYR A 88 -13.82 19.21 13.31
CA TYR A 88 -12.97 19.00 12.15
C TYR A 88 -13.52 19.87 11.00
N GLU A 89 -12.81 20.94 10.69
CA GLU A 89 -13.16 21.88 9.62
C GLU A 89 -11.90 22.19 8.78
N PRO A 90 -11.47 21.26 7.92
CA PRO A 90 -10.33 21.47 7.04
C PRO A 90 -10.70 22.48 5.94
N ASP A 91 -9.70 23.18 5.42
CA ASP A 91 -9.85 23.98 4.20
C ASP A 91 -10.11 23.04 3.01
N LEU A 92 -11.36 23.02 2.51
CA LEU A 92 -11.81 22.06 1.53
C LEU A 92 -11.53 22.57 0.10
N LYS A 93 -10.53 21.96 -0.54
CA LYS A 93 -10.32 22.07 -1.98
C LYS A 93 -11.43 21.33 -2.72
N LYS A 94 -11.73 21.73 -3.97
CA LYS A 94 -12.82 21.12 -4.79
C LYS A 94 -12.83 19.60 -4.78
N TYR A 95 -11.66 18.95 -4.86
CA TYR A 95 -11.57 17.48 -4.83
C TYR A 95 -11.91 16.87 -3.47
N ALA A 96 -11.82 17.64 -2.39
CA ALA A 96 -12.12 17.22 -1.04
C ALA A 96 -13.48 17.75 -0.52
N LYS A 97 -14.31 18.33 -1.39
CA LYS A 97 -15.58 18.96 -1.05
C LYS A 97 -16.51 18.07 -0.19
N TYR A 98 -16.48 16.77 -0.44
CA TYR A 98 -17.31 15.80 0.26
C TYR A 98 -16.62 15.12 1.45
N ASN A 99 -15.41 15.56 1.81
CA ASN A 99 -14.81 15.07 3.05
C ASN A 99 -15.64 15.53 4.25
N LEU A 100 -15.72 14.66 5.24
CA LEU A 100 -16.51 14.97 6.44
C LEU A 100 -15.95 16.15 7.21
N HIS A 101 -16.86 16.89 7.83
CA HIS A 101 -16.59 17.97 8.78
C HIS A 101 -17.57 17.85 9.97
N GLY A 102 -17.21 18.48 11.09
CA GLY A 102 -17.95 18.40 12.36
C GLY A 102 -17.22 17.58 13.43
N ASN A 103 -17.92 17.23 14.48
CA ASN A 103 -17.32 16.58 15.65
C ASN A 103 -17.54 15.08 15.70
N ASP A 104 -18.72 14.64 15.23
CA ASP A 104 -19.24 13.29 15.46
C ASP A 104 -19.34 12.53 14.17
N PHE A 105 -18.88 11.29 14.17
CA PHE A 105 -18.85 10.44 13.01
C PHE A 105 -19.20 9.01 13.37
N TYR A 106 -19.83 8.31 12.44
CA TYR A 106 -20.11 6.90 12.59
C TYR A 106 -19.96 6.16 11.26
N ASN A 107 -19.70 4.88 11.34
CA ASN A 107 -19.83 3.95 10.23
C ASN A 107 -20.55 2.70 10.74
N LEU A 108 -21.49 2.20 9.96
CA LEU A 108 -22.19 0.94 10.18
C LEU A 108 -21.94 0.06 8.95
N GLY A 109 -21.64 -1.20 9.17
CA GLY A 109 -21.36 -2.13 8.10
C GLY A 109 -21.92 -3.52 8.36
N VAL A 110 -22.18 -4.23 7.28
CA VAL A 110 -22.53 -5.64 7.27
C VAL A 110 -21.55 -6.36 6.36
N ASP A 111 -20.91 -7.37 6.87
CA ASP A 111 -20.05 -8.25 6.10
C ASP A 111 -20.62 -9.66 6.07
N TYR A 112 -20.29 -10.38 5.01
CA TYR A 112 -20.72 -11.75 4.85
C TYR A 112 -19.70 -12.58 4.06
N LYS A 113 -19.72 -13.90 4.36
CA LYS A 113 -18.98 -14.91 3.63
C LYS A 113 -19.86 -16.15 3.50
N TYR A 114 -20.06 -16.58 2.27
CA TYR A 114 -20.79 -17.80 1.99
C TYR A 114 -19.97 -18.73 1.09
N ARG A 115 -19.90 -20.01 1.46
CA ARG A 115 -19.19 -21.03 0.69
C ARG A 115 -20.17 -22.02 0.11
N TRP A 116 -20.23 -22.07 -1.22
CA TRP A 116 -21.04 -23.03 -1.95
C TRP A 116 -20.16 -23.91 -2.85
N GLY A 117 -19.82 -25.10 -2.37
CA GLY A 117 -18.90 -25.98 -3.07
C GLY A 117 -17.54 -25.31 -3.37
N ARG A 118 -17.28 -25.08 -4.65
CA ARG A 118 -16.05 -24.44 -5.15
C ARG A 118 -16.15 -22.92 -5.26
N LEU A 119 -17.33 -22.36 -5.03
CA LEU A 119 -17.59 -20.92 -5.01
C LEU A 119 -17.50 -20.39 -3.58
N VAL A 120 -16.79 -19.28 -3.42
CA VAL A 120 -16.77 -18.49 -2.17
C VAL A 120 -17.20 -17.09 -2.52
N TRP A 121 -18.28 -16.63 -1.89
CA TRP A 121 -18.77 -15.28 -2.01
C TRP A 121 -18.49 -14.53 -0.71
N ILE A 122 -17.84 -13.39 -0.80
CA ILE A 122 -17.47 -12.51 0.32
C ILE A 122 -17.90 -11.12 -0.06
N GLY A 123 -18.50 -10.39 0.88
CA GLY A 123 -18.85 -9.00 0.64
C GLY A 123 -18.93 -8.19 1.92
N GLU A 124 -18.93 -6.90 1.74
CA GLU A 124 -19.12 -5.90 2.79
C GLU A 124 -19.91 -4.73 2.20
N GLY A 125 -20.93 -4.31 2.92
CA GLY A 125 -21.66 -3.07 2.69
C GLY A 125 -21.56 -2.18 3.90
N ALA A 126 -21.25 -0.91 3.72
CA ALA A 126 -21.13 0.05 4.82
C ALA A 126 -21.79 1.38 4.47
N VAL A 127 -22.35 2.03 5.49
CA VAL A 127 -22.86 3.39 5.43
C VAL A 127 -22.16 4.25 6.49
N GLY A 128 -21.95 5.52 6.18
CA GLY A 128 -21.39 6.48 7.11
C GLY A 128 -22.39 7.59 7.43
N LYS A 129 -21.93 8.65 8.06
CA LYS A 129 -22.73 9.87 8.26
C LYS A 129 -23.23 10.43 6.92
N GLN A 130 -22.48 10.20 5.86
CA GLN A 130 -22.82 10.46 4.47
C GLN A 130 -22.33 9.29 3.63
N GLY A 131 -23.07 8.97 2.57
CA GLY A 131 -22.68 8.01 1.57
C GLY A 131 -22.62 6.56 2.00
N TYR A 132 -22.17 5.72 1.06
CA TYR A 132 -22.08 4.27 1.23
C TYR A 132 -20.83 3.71 0.52
N ALA A 133 -20.43 2.52 0.94
CA ALA A 133 -19.39 1.73 0.32
C ALA A 133 -19.83 0.27 0.20
N LEU A 134 -19.63 -0.31 -0.98
CA LEU A 134 -19.93 -1.72 -1.27
C LEU A 134 -18.69 -2.39 -1.86
N LEU A 135 -18.36 -3.55 -1.35
CA LEU A 135 -17.32 -4.44 -1.89
C LEU A 135 -17.86 -5.86 -1.96
N ASN A 136 -17.79 -6.47 -3.14
CA ASN A 136 -18.20 -7.86 -3.35
C ASN A 136 -17.08 -8.63 -4.04
N GLN A 137 -16.85 -9.84 -3.63
CA GLN A 137 -15.85 -10.74 -4.17
C GLN A 137 -16.44 -12.12 -4.41
N LEU A 138 -16.25 -12.65 -5.61
CA LEU A 138 -16.56 -14.01 -5.98
C LEU A 138 -15.26 -14.74 -6.34
N LYS A 139 -14.95 -15.79 -5.60
CA LYS A 139 -13.81 -16.67 -5.88
C LYS A 139 -14.31 -18.03 -6.30
N TYR A 140 -13.92 -18.49 -7.48
CA TYR A 140 -14.29 -19.80 -8.01
C TYR A 140 -13.04 -20.65 -8.26
N LYS A 141 -12.96 -21.79 -7.56
CA LYS A 141 -11.91 -22.79 -7.76
C LYS A 141 -12.38 -23.80 -8.81
N ILE A 142 -11.88 -23.70 -10.05
CA ILE A 142 -12.25 -24.58 -11.15
C ILE A 142 -11.73 -26.00 -10.84
N LEU A 143 -10.42 -26.11 -10.61
CA LEU A 143 -9.73 -27.33 -10.17
C LEU A 143 -8.44 -26.94 -9.44
N THR A 144 -7.65 -27.91 -9.00
CA THR A 144 -6.37 -27.64 -8.37
C THR A 144 -5.43 -26.93 -9.35
N GLY A 145 -4.89 -25.76 -8.95
CA GLY A 145 -4.05 -24.92 -9.80
C GLY A 145 -4.82 -23.97 -10.73
N TYR A 146 -6.18 -23.97 -10.72
CA TYR A 146 -6.98 -23.05 -11.55
C TYR A 146 -8.05 -22.37 -10.72
N GLN A 147 -8.02 -21.06 -10.68
CA GLN A 147 -8.99 -20.25 -9.95
C GLN A 147 -9.29 -18.91 -10.64
N LEU A 148 -10.51 -18.47 -10.47
CA LEU A 148 -10.99 -17.16 -10.92
C LEU A 148 -11.38 -16.32 -9.71
N LEU A 149 -11.18 -15.02 -9.82
CA LEU A 149 -11.57 -14.03 -8.84
C LEU A 149 -12.22 -12.86 -9.56
N LEU A 150 -13.42 -12.50 -9.13
CA LEU A 150 -14.11 -11.29 -9.54
C LEU A 150 -14.35 -10.42 -8.31
N ILE A 151 -13.97 -9.14 -8.36
CA ILE A 151 -14.28 -8.15 -7.32
C ILE A 151 -15.04 -7.01 -7.97
N HIS A 152 -16.13 -6.60 -7.34
CA HIS A 152 -16.87 -5.38 -7.63
C HIS A 152 -16.77 -4.44 -6.44
N ARG A 153 -16.47 -3.18 -6.69
CA ARG A 153 -16.45 -2.12 -5.68
C ARG A 153 -17.24 -0.90 -6.14
N CYS A 154 -17.98 -0.32 -5.21
CA CYS A 154 -18.75 0.89 -5.44
C CYS A 154 -18.70 1.74 -4.15
N TYR A 155 -17.91 2.81 -4.18
CA TYR A 155 -17.73 3.73 -3.08
C TYR A 155 -18.25 5.10 -3.48
N SER A 156 -19.31 5.57 -2.83
CA SER A 156 -19.85 6.89 -3.13
C SER A 156 -18.82 7.99 -2.86
N HIS A 157 -18.94 9.11 -3.55
CA HIS A 157 -17.98 10.21 -3.45
C HIS A 157 -18.03 10.92 -2.09
N ASP A 158 -19.09 10.76 -1.35
CA ASP A 158 -19.36 11.34 -0.03
C ASP A 158 -19.20 10.32 1.12
N TYR A 159 -18.98 9.02 0.82
CA TYR A 159 -18.66 8.07 1.88
C TYR A 159 -17.30 8.38 2.48
N TRP A 160 -17.25 8.38 3.81
CA TRP A 160 -16.01 8.61 4.52
C TRP A 160 -15.89 7.70 5.73
N SER A 161 -14.74 7.08 5.88
CA SER A 161 -14.37 6.28 7.04
C SER A 161 -12.96 6.63 7.48
N PHE A 162 -12.80 7.06 8.75
CA PHE A 162 -11.50 7.43 9.29
C PHE A 162 -10.53 6.24 9.37
N PHE A 163 -11.08 5.06 9.63
CA PHE A 163 -10.33 3.81 9.81
C PHE A 163 -10.44 2.86 8.62
N GLY A 164 -11.41 3.07 7.75
CA GLY A 164 -11.70 2.18 6.63
C GLY A 164 -10.56 2.15 5.63
N ARG A 165 -10.19 0.94 5.24
CA ARG A 165 -9.35 0.67 4.09
C ARG A 165 -9.96 -0.48 3.33
N SER A 166 -10.02 -0.36 2.03
CA SER A 166 -10.63 -1.36 1.18
C SER A 166 -9.84 -1.56 -0.10
N PHE A 167 -10.14 -2.60 -0.85
CA PHE A 167 -9.57 -2.83 -2.15
C PHE A 167 -9.97 -1.71 -3.12
N GLY A 168 -9.00 -1.05 -3.73
CA GLY A 168 -9.23 0.03 -4.67
C GLY A 168 -7.95 0.64 -5.20
N GLU A 169 -8.09 1.53 -6.18
CA GLU A 169 -7.01 2.36 -6.70
C GLU A 169 -6.72 3.54 -5.75
N GLY A 170 -7.73 4.01 -5.04
CA GLY A 170 -7.63 5.04 -4.00
C GLY A 170 -7.06 4.49 -2.70
N SER A 171 -6.56 5.38 -1.83
CA SER A 171 -6.09 5.03 -0.48
C SER A 171 -7.22 4.89 0.55
N ALA A 172 -8.40 5.37 0.23
CA ALA A 172 -9.60 5.33 1.05
C ALA A 172 -10.77 4.76 0.23
N PRO A 173 -11.76 4.10 0.86
CA PRO A 173 -12.95 3.59 0.18
C PRO A 173 -13.94 4.74 -0.11
N GLN A 174 -13.56 5.65 -1.01
CA GLN A 174 -14.32 6.85 -1.36
C GLN A 174 -14.16 7.17 -2.83
N ASN A 175 -15.24 7.64 -3.49
CA ASN A 175 -15.23 8.16 -4.85
C ASN A 175 -14.63 7.19 -5.87
N GLU A 176 -15.04 5.91 -5.85
CA GLU A 176 -14.48 4.92 -6.74
C GLU A 176 -15.49 3.82 -7.08
N ASN A 177 -15.68 3.55 -8.38
CA ASN A 177 -16.38 2.37 -8.88
C ASN A 177 -15.41 1.52 -9.69
N GLY A 178 -15.46 0.21 -9.54
CA GLY A 178 -14.57 -0.63 -10.31
C GLY A 178 -14.87 -2.11 -10.29
N TRP A 179 -14.33 -2.78 -11.30
CA TRP A 179 -14.36 -4.22 -11.48
C TRP A 179 -12.95 -4.75 -11.62
N TYR A 180 -12.63 -5.74 -10.83
CA TYR A 180 -11.36 -6.45 -10.90
C TYR A 180 -11.61 -7.92 -11.22
N LEU A 181 -11.01 -8.40 -12.30
CA LEU A 181 -11.01 -9.79 -12.71
C LEU A 181 -9.58 -10.33 -12.59
N ALA A 182 -9.42 -11.52 -12.01
CA ALA A 182 -8.14 -12.21 -11.98
C ALA A 182 -8.32 -13.70 -12.23
N ALA A 183 -7.31 -14.29 -12.86
CA ALA A 183 -7.22 -15.72 -13.12
C ALA A 183 -5.83 -16.22 -12.74
N GLU A 184 -5.80 -17.40 -12.14
CA GLU A 184 -4.58 -18.18 -11.88
C GLU A 184 -4.70 -19.51 -12.59
N ALA A 185 -3.63 -19.95 -13.25
CA ALA A 185 -3.56 -21.22 -13.96
C ALA A 185 -2.17 -21.87 -13.81
N ALA A 186 -2.15 -23.18 -13.61
CA ALA A 186 -0.95 -24.02 -13.61
C ALA A 186 -1.10 -25.14 -14.65
N PRO A 187 -1.07 -24.81 -15.98
CA PRO A 187 -1.37 -25.77 -17.04
C PRO A 187 -0.30 -26.85 -17.24
N TRP A 188 0.95 -26.54 -16.86
CA TRP A 188 2.07 -27.45 -17.00
C TRP A 188 2.87 -27.59 -15.71
N ALA A 189 3.58 -28.68 -15.56
CA ALA A 189 4.48 -28.87 -14.44
C ALA A 189 5.46 -27.70 -14.34
N HIS A 190 5.69 -27.22 -13.11
CA HIS A 190 6.61 -26.12 -12.80
C HIS A 190 6.19 -24.72 -13.27
N TRP A 191 5.09 -24.58 -14.03
CA TRP A 191 4.58 -23.29 -14.50
C TRP A 191 3.37 -22.84 -13.72
N LYS A 192 3.38 -21.55 -13.34
CA LYS A 192 2.23 -20.87 -12.76
C LYS A 192 2.05 -19.53 -13.45
N PHE A 193 0.84 -19.28 -13.94
CA PHE A 193 0.46 -18.02 -14.56
C PHE A 193 -0.60 -17.32 -13.70
N PHE A 194 -0.49 -16.01 -13.69
CA PHE A 194 -1.50 -15.14 -13.11
C PHE A 194 -1.75 -13.98 -14.05
N ALA A 195 -3.01 -13.65 -14.29
CA ALA A 195 -3.42 -12.48 -15.04
C ALA A 195 -4.50 -11.73 -14.28
N SER A 196 -4.49 -10.40 -14.35
CA SER A 196 -5.56 -9.59 -13.79
C SER A 196 -5.84 -8.34 -14.61
N LEU A 197 -7.08 -7.86 -14.52
CA LEU A 197 -7.56 -6.65 -15.14
C LEU A 197 -8.42 -5.90 -14.13
N ASP A 198 -8.06 -4.66 -13.83
CA ASP A 198 -8.80 -3.73 -13.00
C ASP A 198 -9.30 -2.56 -13.84
N MET A 199 -10.60 -2.37 -13.90
CA MET A 199 -11.25 -1.23 -14.55
C MET A 199 -11.90 -0.38 -13.47
N PHE A 200 -11.56 0.89 -13.41
CA PHE A 200 -12.03 1.78 -12.37
C PHE A 200 -12.39 3.17 -12.89
N SER A 201 -13.30 3.81 -12.19
CA SER A 201 -13.72 5.18 -12.45
C SER A 201 -13.90 5.96 -11.16
N PHE A 202 -13.70 7.27 -11.26
CA PHE A 202 -13.87 8.22 -10.17
C PHE A 202 -14.94 9.23 -10.59
N PRO A 203 -16.16 9.14 -10.07
CA PRO A 203 -17.25 10.03 -10.40
C PRO A 203 -17.00 11.50 -10.04
N TRP A 204 -16.19 11.77 -9.04
CA TRP A 204 -15.81 13.10 -8.58
C TRP A 204 -14.32 13.39 -8.79
N TRP A 205 -13.94 14.65 -8.68
CA TRP A 205 -12.56 15.12 -8.77
C TRP A 205 -11.64 14.42 -7.78
N LYS A 206 -10.37 14.31 -8.15
CA LYS A 206 -9.28 13.82 -7.28
C LYS A 206 -8.14 14.82 -7.22
N TYR A 207 -7.22 14.59 -6.32
CA TYR A 207 -5.98 15.37 -6.29
C TYR A 207 -5.28 15.27 -7.66
N ARG A 208 -5.01 16.43 -8.30
CA ARG A 208 -4.46 16.55 -9.65
C ARG A 208 -5.35 16.02 -10.78
N ILE A 209 -6.66 15.94 -10.59
CA ILE A 209 -7.61 15.55 -11.63
C ILE A 209 -8.87 16.39 -11.44
N SER A 210 -9.11 17.32 -12.37
CA SER A 210 -10.14 18.37 -12.29
C SER A 210 -11.45 17.98 -12.95
N LYS A 211 -11.72 16.69 -13.13
CA LYS A 211 -12.99 16.14 -13.65
C LYS A 211 -13.20 14.71 -13.19
N ALA A 212 -14.37 14.14 -13.49
CA ALA A 212 -14.56 12.70 -13.42
C ALA A 212 -13.52 11.99 -14.31
N SER A 213 -12.97 10.88 -13.84
CA SER A 213 -11.87 10.21 -14.51
C SER A 213 -11.99 8.69 -14.43
N GLN A 214 -11.24 7.99 -15.28
CA GLN A 214 -11.25 6.55 -15.35
C GLN A 214 -9.86 5.98 -15.60
N GLY A 215 -9.70 4.68 -15.35
CA GLY A 215 -8.45 4.02 -15.62
C GLY A 215 -8.61 2.51 -15.78
N ILE A 216 -7.53 1.93 -16.24
CA ILE A 216 -7.37 0.48 -16.41
C ILE A 216 -5.99 0.07 -15.90
N ASP A 217 -5.90 -1.07 -15.23
CA ASP A 217 -4.66 -1.64 -14.70
C ASP A 217 -4.64 -3.14 -15.01
N GLY A 218 -3.82 -3.55 -15.96
CA GLY A 218 -3.65 -4.92 -16.37
C GLY A 218 -2.32 -5.48 -15.87
N MET A 219 -2.30 -6.72 -15.39
CA MET A 219 -1.07 -7.40 -14.96
C MET A 219 -1.05 -8.82 -15.49
N PHE A 220 0.11 -9.24 -15.97
CA PHE A 220 0.42 -10.62 -16.30
C PHE A 220 1.69 -11.07 -15.60
N GLN A 221 1.65 -12.27 -15.03
CA GLN A 221 2.78 -12.86 -14.33
C GLN A 221 2.98 -14.31 -14.76
N ALA A 222 4.21 -14.69 -15.05
CA ALA A 222 4.63 -16.06 -15.27
C ALA A 222 5.70 -16.43 -14.25
N THR A 223 5.54 -17.58 -13.63
CA THR A 223 6.51 -18.15 -12.70
C THR A 223 6.88 -19.55 -13.17
N TYR A 224 8.17 -19.82 -13.30
CA TYR A 224 8.70 -21.12 -13.65
C TYR A 224 9.66 -21.60 -12.57
N SER A 225 9.38 -22.76 -11.99
CA SER A 225 10.16 -23.36 -10.90
C SER A 225 10.52 -24.80 -11.26
N PRO A 226 11.54 -25.02 -12.13
CA PRO A 226 11.93 -26.37 -12.59
C PRO A 226 12.44 -27.25 -11.45
N GLN A 227 12.99 -26.62 -10.42
CA GLN A 227 13.52 -27.25 -9.20
C GLN A 227 13.09 -26.43 -7.99
N LYS A 228 13.16 -27.02 -6.80
CA LYS A 228 12.80 -26.34 -5.54
C LYS A 228 13.63 -25.08 -5.28
N ASP A 229 14.88 -25.09 -5.74
CA ASP A 229 15.87 -24.07 -5.47
C ASP A 229 15.98 -23.01 -6.59
N LEU A 230 15.32 -23.21 -7.72
CA LEU A 230 15.40 -22.33 -8.88
C LEU A 230 14.03 -21.76 -9.24
N LEU A 231 13.94 -20.43 -9.31
CA LEU A 231 12.72 -19.70 -9.68
C LEU A 231 13.04 -18.64 -10.73
N LEU A 232 12.35 -18.71 -11.85
CA LEU A 232 12.26 -17.68 -12.86
C LEU A 232 10.90 -16.99 -12.76
N TYR A 233 10.90 -15.68 -12.76
CA TYR A 233 9.71 -14.87 -12.59
C TYR A 233 9.71 -13.74 -13.60
N LEU A 234 8.61 -13.59 -14.31
CA LEU A 234 8.32 -12.48 -15.20
C LEU A 234 7.02 -11.82 -14.76
N ASN A 235 7.01 -10.51 -14.64
CA ASN A 235 5.81 -9.73 -14.38
C ASN A 235 5.76 -8.52 -15.31
N TYR A 236 4.65 -8.36 -16.00
CA TYR A 236 4.36 -7.20 -16.81
C TYR A 236 3.07 -6.54 -16.30
N ARG A 237 3.10 -5.22 -16.10
CA ARG A 237 1.94 -4.41 -15.70
C ARG A 237 1.77 -3.25 -16.64
N TYR A 238 0.58 -3.09 -17.15
CA TYR A 238 0.12 -1.95 -17.92
C TYR A 238 -0.90 -1.18 -17.11
N LYS A 239 -0.73 0.15 -17.00
CA LYS A 239 -1.70 1.01 -16.32
C LYS A 239 -1.93 2.28 -17.12
N ARG A 240 -3.19 2.53 -17.46
CA ARG A 240 -3.67 3.80 -18.00
C ARG A 240 -4.52 4.48 -16.95
N LYS A 241 -4.27 5.76 -16.71
CA LYS A 241 -5.10 6.64 -15.87
C LYS A 241 -5.05 8.06 -16.41
N GLU A 242 -5.80 8.96 -15.81
CA GLU A 242 -5.84 10.37 -16.22
C GLU A 242 -5.14 11.25 -15.18
N ARG A 243 -4.54 12.36 -15.63
CA ARG A 243 -3.87 13.36 -14.79
C ARG A 243 -4.01 14.75 -15.44
N ASP A 244 -4.14 15.80 -14.62
CA ASP A 244 -4.10 17.18 -15.11
C ASP A 244 -2.70 17.55 -15.55
N VAL A 245 -2.62 18.17 -16.72
CA VAL A 245 -1.42 18.72 -17.33
C VAL A 245 -1.67 20.20 -17.58
N SER A 246 -0.64 21.03 -17.45
CA SER A 246 -0.73 22.45 -17.83
C SER A 246 -0.79 22.60 -19.34
N GLY A 247 -1.73 23.37 -19.85
CA GLY A 247 -1.86 23.74 -21.26
C GLY A 247 -2.04 25.25 -21.39
N THR A 248 -2.03 25.78 -22.61
CA THR A 248 -2.12 27.21 -22.94
C THR A 248 -3.39 27.88 -22.40
N GLY A 249 -4.51 27.15 -22.26
CA GLY A 249 -5.80 27.65 -21.75
C GLY A 249 -6.11 27.25 -20.31
N GLY A 250 -5.14 26.68 -19.56
CA GLY A 250 -5.34 26.17 -18.21
C GLY A 250 -5.01 24.68 -18.06
N LYS A 251 -5.58 24.03 -17.05
CA LYS A 251 -5.35 22.59 -16.81
C LYS A 251 -6.25 21.74 -17.70
N VAL A 252 -5.65 20.78 -18.39
CA VAL A 252 -6.34 19.78 -19.20
C VAL A 252 -6.06 18.39 -18.61
N THR A 253 -7.10 17.59 -18.45
CA THR A 253 -6.95 16.21 -17.97
C THR A 253 -6.70 15.27 -19.15
N LEU A 254 -5.52 14.66 -19.19
CA LEU A 254 -5.03 13.82 -20.27
C LEU A 254 -4.63 12.43 -19.76
N PRO A 255 -4.66 11.39 -20.64
CA PRO A 255 -4.25 10.06 -20.26
C PRO A 255 -2.73 9.97 -20.02
N VAL A 256 -2.36 9.21 -19.01
CA VAL A 256 -0.98 8.80 -18.73
C VAL A 256 -0.89 7.28 -18.74
N PHE A 257 0.20 6.77 -19.27
CA PHE A 257 0.43 5.35 -19.47
C PHE A 257 1.69 4.92 -18.72
N HIS A 258 1.60 3.81 -18.00
CA HIS A 258 2.72 3.21 -17.31
C HIS A 258 2.86 1.76 -17.77
N HIS A 259 4.04 1.41 -18.21
CA HIS A 259 4.44 0.03 -18.49
C HIS A 259 5.54 -0.35 -17.50
N LYS A 260 5.39 -1.47 -16.82
CA LYS A 260 6.39 -1.99 -15.88
C LYS A 260 6.67 -3.43 -16.21
N LEU A 261 7.94 -3.73 -16.40
CA LEU A 261 8.43 -5.08 -16.60
C LEU A 261 9.38 -5.44 -15.47
N ARG A 262 9.21 -6.60 -14.87
CA ARG A 262 10.13 -7.17 -13.89
C ARG A 262 10.50 -8.58 -14.27
N CYS A 263 11.78 -8.82 -14.39
CA CYS A 263 12.37 -10.15 -14.55
C CYS A 263 13.15 -10.49 -13.28
N ARG A 264 13.00 -11.71 -12.78
CA ARG A 264 13.73 -12.18 -11.60
C ARG A 264 14.21 -13.61 -11.80
N LEU A 265 15.46 -13.83 -11.47
CA LEU A 265 16.07 -15.14 -11.30
C LEU A 265 16.43 -15.30 -9.81
N ALA A 266 15.95 -16.33 -9.15
CA ALA A 266 16.31 -16.64 -7.77
C ALA A 266 16.82 -18.08 -7.70
N TYR A 267 17.97 -18.26 -7.03
CA TYR A 267 18.57 -19.54 -6.78
C TYR A 267 18.91 -19.68 -5.30
N THR A 268 18.35 -20.70 -4.65
CA THR A 268 18.39 -20.83 -3.17
C THR A 268 18.83 -22.23 -2.74
N PRO A 269 20.05 -22.69 -3.08
CA PRO A 269 20.52 -24.01 -2.67
C PRO A 269 20.91 -24.00 -1.18
N GLY A 270 20.19 -24.75 -0.35
CA GLY A 270 20.51 -24.91 1.06
C GLY A 270 20.54 -23.58 1.83
N ALA A 271 21.72 -23.27 2.40
CA ALA A 271 21.93 -22.06 3.21
C ALA A 271 22.20 -20.78 2.40
N PHE A 272 22.51 -20.93 1.13
CA PHE A 272 22.81 -19.82 0.21
C PHE A 272 21.56 -19.38 -0.55
N SER A 273 21.43 -18.09 -0.79
CA SER A 273 20.36 -17.51 -1.62
C SER A 273 20.94 -16.39 -2.49
N CYS A 274 20.70 -16.47 -3.77
CA CYS A 274 21.13 -15.47 -4.76
C CYS A 274 19.94 -15.06 -5.61
N ARG A 275 19.77 -13.75 -5.85
CA ARG A 275 18.65 -13.22 -6.60
C ARG A 275 19.09 -12.06 -7.48
N THR A 276 18.87 -12.20 -8.77
CA THR A 276 18.99 -11.12 -9.75
C THR A 276 17.61 -10.62 -10.10
N THR A 277 17.41 -9.30 -10.09
CA THR A 277 16.14 -8.67 -10.49
C THR A 277 16.45 -7.52 -11.43
N VAL A 278 15.78 -7.51 -12.58
CA VAL A 278 15.83 -6.42 -13.55
C VAL A 278 14.43 -5.83 -13.65
N ASP A 279 14.34 -4.53 -13.43
CA ASP A 279 13.10 -3.75 -13.57
C ASP A 279 13.25 -2.75 -14.69
N TYR A 280 12.20 -2.58 -15.48
CA TYR A 280 12.07 -1.54 -16.49
C TYR A 280 10.71 -0.86 -16.33
N ASN A 281 10.73 0.47 -16.27
CA ASN A 281 9.53 1.32 -16.24
C ASN A 281 9.54 2.22 -17.47
N TYR A 282 8.42 2.28 -18.18
CA TYR A 282 8.18 3.24 -19.23
C TYR A 282 6.93 4.04 -18.89
N PHE A 283 7.10 5.34 -18.74
CA PHE A 283 6.05 6.32 -18.52
C PHE A 283 5.82 7.10 -19.80
N ARG A 284 4.56 7.26 -20.20
CA ARG A 284 4.18 8.04 -21.37
C ARG A 284 3.03 8.96 -21.01
N GLN A 285 3.16 10.24 -21.36
CA GLN A 285 2.15 11.26 -21.11
C GLN A 285 1.96 12.10 -22.36
N GLN A 286 0.73 12.50 -22.63
CA GLN A 286 0.41 13.44 -23.70
C GLN A 286 0.75 14.87 -23.25
N SER A 287 1.36 15.67 -24.13
CA SER A 287 1.61 17.09 -23.91
C SER A 287 0.30 17.87 -23.86
N GLY A 288 0.23 18.91 -23.00
CA GLY A 288 -0.94 19.78 -22.88
C GLY A 288 -1.18 20.70 -24.08
N GLU A 289 -0.18 20.88 -24.93
CA GLU A 289 -0.20 21.82 -26.07
C GLU A 289 -0.36 21.13 -27.42
N GLY A 290 -0.39 19.81 -27.47
CA GLY A 290 -0.48 19.07 -28.74
C GLY A 290 -0.83 17.61 -28.55
N HIS A 291 -0.80 16.86 -29.66
CA HIS A 291 -1.03 15.41 -29.65
C HIS A 291 0.26 14.60 -29.42
N GLU A 292 1.37 15.29 -29.18
CA GLU A 292 2.65 14.63 -28.96
C GLU A 292 2.70 13.95 -27.59
N PHE A 293 3.32 12.80 -27.58
CA PHE A 293 3.54 12.03 -26.36
C PHE A 293 5.00 12.12 -25.95
N GLU A 294 5.23 12.54 -24.71
CA GLU A 294 6.53 12.45 -24.06
C GLU A 294 6.68 11.08 -23.40
N GLY A 295 7.74 10.37 -23.76
CA GLY A 295 8.11 9.09 -23.15
C GLY A 295 9.29 9.28 -22.20
N LYS A 296 9.22 8.66 -21.02
CA LYS A 296 10.27 8.66 -19.99
C LYS A 296 10.48 7.25 -19.49
N GLN A 297 11.71 6.85 -19.38
CA GLN A 297 12.06 5.49 -19.00
C GLN A 297 12.93 5.44 -17.75
N GLY A 298 12.92 4.29 -17.12
CA GLY A 298 13.78 4.00 -16.00
C GLY A 298 14.04 2.51 -15.91
N TRP A 299 15.24 2.13 -15.51
CA TRP A 299 15.59 0.74 -15.32
C TRP A 299 16.54 0.55 -14.14
N GLN A 300 16.51 -0.62 -13.56
CA GLN A 300 17.46 -1.03 -12.53
C GLN A 300 17.84 -2.50 -12.69
N CYS A 301 19.06 -2.79 -12.26
CA CYS A 301 19.53 -4.16 -12.05
C CYS A 301 19.94 -4.31 -10.59
N THR A 302 19.36 -5.29 -9.92
CA THR A 302 19.60 -5.58 -8.50
C THR A 302 20.15 -6.98 -8.36
N GLN A 303 21.30 -7.11 -7.72
CA GLN A 303 21.89 -8.38 -7.29
C GLN A 303 21.83 -8.48 -5.78
N SER A 304 21.25 -9.55 -5.25
CA SER A 304 21.13 -9.79 -3.81
C SER A 304 21.60 -11.20 -3.49
N CYS A 305 22.52 -11.33 -2.55
CA CYS A 305 23.01 -12.62 -2.05
C CYS A 305 22.83 -12.68 -0.53
N ALA A 306 22.52 -13.86 -0.03
CA ALA A 306 22.37 -14.09 1.40
C ALA A 306 22.90 -15.48 1.78
N TYR A 307 23.42 -15.58 2.99
CA TYR A 307 23.90 -16.82 3.57
C TYR A 307 23.43 -16.93 5.02
N THR A 308 22.95 -18.13 5.38
CA THR A 308 22.53 -18.45 6.76
C THR A 308 23.48 -19.51 7.30
N PHE A 309 24.20 -19.19 8.35
CA PHE A 309 25.17 -20.11 8.97
C PHE A 309 24.45 -21.22 9.73
N SER A 310 24.81 -22.48 9.47
CA SER A 310 24.18 -23.63 10.15
C SER A 310 24.71 -23.84 11.57
N GLY A 311 25.97 -23.53 11.84
CA GLY A 311 26.62 -23.70 13.15
C GLY A 311 26.59 -22.45 14.05
N PHE A 312 26.05 -21.33 13.57
CA PHE A 312 26.02 -20.06 14.30
C PHE A 312 24.72 -19.31 13.98
N PRO A 313 24.06 -18.70 14.95
CA PRO A 313 22.74 -18.07 14.77
C PRO A 313 22.82 -16.75 13.96
N LEU A 314 23.53 -16.76 12.84
CA LEU A 314 23.83 -15.60 12.00
C LEU A 314 23.29 -15.79 10.59
N ALA A 315 22.67 -14.76 10.06
CA ALA A 315 22.33 -14.64 8.66
C ALA A 315 22.82 -13.28 8.13
N VAL A 316 23.56 -13.34 7.01
CA VAL A 316 24.11 -12.16 6.35
C VAL A 316 23.50 -12.03 4.97
N SER A 317 23.18 -10.82 4.54
CA SER A 317 22.78 -10.55 3.17
C SER A 317 23.37 -9.25 2.69
N VAL A 318 23.78 -9.24 1.42
CA VAL A 318 24.29 -8.08 0.71
C VAL A 318 23.48 -7.85 -0.55
N GLN A 319 23.31 -6.61 -0.94
CA GLN A 319 22.58 -6.23 -2.15
C GLN A 319 23.27 -5.03 -2.81
N GLY A 320 23.43 -5.11 -4.12
CA GLY A 320 23.83 -4.02 -5.00
C GLY A 320 22.72 -3.73 -6.00
N THR A 321 22.42 -2.46 -6.22
CA THR A 321 21.41 -1.99 -7.19
C THR A 321 21.99 -0.86 -8.00
N TYR A 322 22.11 -1.04 -9.30
CA TYR A 322 22.38 0.04 -10.25
C TYR A 322 21.04 0.51 -10.83
N PHE A 323 20.85 1.82 -10.92
CA PHE A 323 19.60 2.41 -11.42
C PHE A 323 19.88 3.63 -12.31
N HIS A 324 18.99 3.80 -13.28
CA HIS A 324 18.91 4.98 -14.14
C HIS A 324 17.45 5.29 -14.47
N THR A 325 17.05 6.54 -14.35
CA THR A 325 15.70 7.02 -14.74
C THR A 325 15.80 8.42 -15.30
N ASP A 326 14.99 8.70 -16.33
CA ASP A 326 14.97 10.02 -16.96
C ASP A 326 14.43 11.09 -16.01
N ASP A 327 13.42 10.75 -15.18
CA ASP A 327 12.87 11.66 -14.17
C ASP A 327 12.15 10.93 -13.02
N TYR A 328 11.45 11.71 -12.18
CA TYR A 328 10.69 11.19 -11.04
C TYR A 328 9.45 10.35 -11.44
N ASP A 329 8.82 10.59 -12.60
CA ASP A 329 7.66 9.83 -13.07
C ASP A 329 8.05 8.40 -13.50
N SER A 330 9.30 8.22 -13.97
CA SER A 330 9.87 6.92 -14.32
C SER A 330 10.59 6.19 -13.17
N ARG A 331 10.51 6.72 -11.93
CA ARG A 331 11.20 6.16 -10.75
C ARG A 331 10.92 4.68 -10.52
N ILE A 332 11.89 4.01 -9.93
CA ILE A 332 11.89 2.58 -9.67
C ILE A 332 11.99 2.29 -8.17
N TYR A 333 11.48 1.14 -7.77
CA TYR A 333 11.47 0.71 -6.37
C TYR A 333 12.25 -0.59 -6.20
N ALA A 334 13.29 -0.59 -5.36
CA ALA A 334 14.02 -1.79 -5.00
C ALA A 334 13.51 -2.38 -3.69
N SER A 335 13.32 -3.70 -3.69
CA SER A 335 13.00 -4.41 -2.45
C SER A 335 14.30 -4.76 -1.73
N GLU A 336 14.47 -4.26 -0.51
CA GLU A 336 15.60 -4.56 0.37
C GLU A 336 15.15 -5.27 1.64
N LYS A 337 16.01 -6.10 2.23
CA LYS A 337 15.77 -6.59 3.58
C LYS A 337 15.82 -5.41 4.56
N GLY A 338 14.82 -5.31 5.43
CA GLY A 338 14.67 -4.27 6.43
C GLY A 338 14.67 -4.80 7.85
N LEU A 339 14.53 -3.92 8.83
CA LEU A 339 14.28 -4.27 10.21
C LEU A 339 12.93 -4.97 10.34
N VAL A 340 12.75 -5.77 11.39
CA VAL A 340 11.45 -6.42 11.65
C VAL A 340 10.40 -5.36 11.97
N TYR A 341 9.21 -5.49 11.40
CA TYR A 341 8.08 -4.55 11.52
C TYR A 341 8.28 -3.18 10.83
N THR A 342 9.33 -3.00 10.03
CA THR A 342 9.49 -1.82 9.20
C THR A 342 9.13 -2.14 7.75
N PHE A 343 8.27 -1.31 7.15
CA PHE A 343 7.84 -1.45 5.76
C PHE A 343 8.37 -0.25 4.97
N TYR A 344 9.59 -0.36 4.51
CA TYR A 344 10.22 0.67 3.68
C TYR A 344 10.78 0.06 2.41
N THR A 345 10.40 0.62 1.28
CA THR A 345 10.93 0.25 -0.03
C THR A 345 11.57 1.50 -0.62
N PRO A 346 12.90 1.54 -0.75
CA PRO A 346 13.57 2.69 -1.34
C PRO A 346 13.12 2.90 -2.78
N SER A 347 12.88 4.16 -3.13
CA SER A 347 12.59 4.60 -4.49
C SER A 347 13.79 5.37 -5.03
N PHE A 348 14.13 5.10 -6.28
CA PHE A 348 15.25 5.72 -6.98
C PHE A 348 14.76 6.49 -8.19
N TYR A 349 15.32 7.69 -8.39
CA TYR A 349 15.16 8.50 -9.58
C TYR A 349 16.49 9.20 -9.89
N GLY A 350 16.77 9.45 -11.18
CA GLY A 350 18.09 9.85 -11.67
C GLY A 350 19.00 8.64 -11.88
N SER A 351 20.31 8.82 -11.78
CA SER A 351 21.31 7.78 -11.99
C SER A 351 22.16 7.56 -10.76
N GLY A 352 22.43 6.30 -10.42
CA GLY A 352 23.27 5.99 -9.28
C GLY A 352 23.41 4.52 -8.97
N PHE A 353 24.08 4.28 -7.86
CA PHE A 353 24.29 2.95 -7.32
C PHE A 353 23.92 2.92 -5.84
N ARG A 354 23.18 1.87 -5.43
CA ARG A 354 22.90 1.62 -4.01
C ARG A 354 23.41 0.25 -3.62
N TYR A 355 24.12 0.20 -2.50
CA TYR A 355 24.47 -1.06 -1.85
C TYR A 355 23.94 -1.09 -0.42
N SER A 356 23.61 -2.28 0.05
CA SER A 356 23.15 -2.50 1.41
C SER A 356 23.66 -3.83 1.95
N ALA A 357 23.90 -3.85 3.24
CA ALA A 357 24.25 -5.04 4.00
C ALA A 357 23.26 -5.19 5.17
N HIS A 358 22.87 -6.40 5.44
CA HIS A 358 21.94 -6.73 6.51
C HIS A 358 22.46 -7.95 7.26
N ILE A 359 22.64 -7.80 8.57
CA ILE A 359 23.13 -8.83 9.47
C ILE A 359 22.06 -9.10 10.52
N ARG A 360 21.66 -10.35 10.65
CA ARG A 360 20.69 -10.80 11.64
C ARG A 360 21.31 -11.91 12.47
N CYS A 361 21.27 -11.73 13.80
CA CYS A 361 21.70 -12.71 14.78
C CYS A 361 20.53 -13.09 15.69
N ASP A 362 20.05 -14.34 15.59
CA ASP A 362 19.02 -14.91 16.46
C ASP A 362 19.71 -15.74 17.55
N LEU A 363 20.20 -15.08 18.63
CA LEU A 363 20.95 -15.75 19.70
C LEU A 363 20.16 -16.91 20.32
N ASN A 364 18.85 -16.72 20.49
CA ASN A 364 17.90 -17.75 20.92
C ASN A 364 16.46 -17.31 20.57
N LYS A 365 15.44 -18.03 21.03
CA LYS A 365 14.03 -17.71 20.82
C LYS A 365 13.62 -16.35 21.41
N THR A 366 14.33 -15.89 22.44
CA THR A 366 14.07 -14.63 23.18
C THR A 366 14.78 -13.44 22.55
N PHE A 367 16.07 -13.56 22.20
CA PHE A 367 16.93 -12.44 21.81
C PHE A 367 17.27 -12.48 20.33
N MET A 368 17.02 -11.37 19.65
CA MET A 368 17.41 -11.15 18.27
C MET A 368 18.09 -9.78 18.13
N PHE A 369 19.20 -9.73 17.43
CA PHE A 369 19.91 -8.51 17.04
C PHE A 369 19.95 -8.38 15.52
N LEU A 370 19.74 -7.17 15.02
CA LEU A 370 19.70 -6.90 13.60
C LEU A 370 20.36 -5.57 13.29
N VAL A 371 21.24 -5.55 12.30
CA VAL A 371 21.89 -4.34 11.77
C VAL A 371 21.64 -4.28 10.26
N LYS A 372 21.26 -3.11 9.79
CA LYS A 372 21.18 -2.77 8.37
C LYS A 372 22.04 -1.55 8.09
N PHE A 373 22.92 -1.66 7.14
CA PHE A 373 23.67 -0.56 6.53
C PHE A 373 23.19 -0.37 5.10
N GLY A 374 23.05 0.86 4.65
CA GLY A 374 22.72 1.19 3.26
C GLY A 374 23.41 2.46 2.83
N GLN A 375 23.86 2.51 1.58
CA GLN A 375 24.40 3.73 0.99
C GLN A 375 23.95 3.86 -0.46
N THR A 376 23.48 5.06 -0.82
CA THR A 376 23.12 5.42 -2.20
C THR A 376 24.06 6.53 -2.67
N ALA A 377 24.74 6.28 -3.79
CA ALA A 377 25.61 7.27 -4.45
C ALA A 377 24.97 7.65 -5.79
N TYR A 378 24.63 8.92 -5.95
CA TYR A 378 24.09 9.47 -7.19
C TYR A 378 25.22 9.97 -8.10
N ARG A 379 25.00 9.88 -9.43
CA ARG A 379 25.96 10.35 -10.44
C ARG A 379 25.51 11.61 -11.16
N ASP A 380 24.25 12.01 -10.95
CA ASP A 380 23.54 13.05 -11.69
C ASP A 380 23.22 14.28 -10.83
N ARG A 381 23.72 14.33 -9.60
CA ARG A 381 23.45 15.45 -8.68
C ARG A 381 24.53 15.62 -7.61
N GLU A 382 24.68 16.84 -7.11
CA GLU A 382 25.61 17.22 -6.05
C GLU A 382 24.93 17.37 -4.70
N THR A 383 23.59 17.40 -4.65
CA THR A 383 22.81 17.49 -3.40
C THR A 383 21.63 16.52 -3.43
N ILE A 384 21.20 16.05 -2.26
CA ILE A 384 20.09 15.12 -2.10
C ILE A 384 19.07 15.70 -1.13
N GLY A 385 17.78 15.71 -1.49
CA GLY A 385 16.71 16.25 -0.66
C GLY A 385 16.54 17.76 -0.79
N SER A 386 15.82 18.36 0.16
CA SER A 386 15.58 19.79 0.22
C SER A 386 15.16 20.22 1.63
N GLY A 387 15.33 21.50 1.95
CA GLY A 387 14.99 22.05 3.27
C GLY A 387 15.78 21.38 4.39
N ASN A 388 15.09 20.96 5.45
CA ASN A 388 15.74 20.34 6.62
C ASN A 388 16.29 18.93 6.35
N ASP A 389 15.91 18.30 5.24
CA ASP A 389 16.40 16.98 4.82
C ASP A 389 17.47 17.09 3.71
N LEU A 390 18.03 18.30 3.47
CA LEU A 390 19.10 18.53 2.50
C LEU A 390 20.40 17.86 2.97
N ILE A 391 20.99 17.10 2.08
CA ILE A 391 22.32 16.50 2.23
C ILE A 391 23.21 17.17 1.18
N GLU A 392 24.27 17.85 1.62
CA GLU A 392 25.33 18.34 0.74
C GLU A 392 26.21 17.16 0.32
N GLY A 393 26.33 16.98 -0.99
CA GLY A 393 26.99 15.83 -1.60
C GLY A 393 26.03 14.86 -2.27
N ASN A 394 26.59 13.97 -3.05
CA ASN A 394 25.87 13.00 -3.89
C ASN A 394 25.62 11.65 -3.20
N THR A 395 25.97 11.52 -1.92
CA THR A 395 25.92 10.24 -1.21
C THR A 395 25.03 10.33 0.04
N LYS A 396 24.08 9.38 0.15
CA LYS A 396 23.22 9.23 1.32
C LYS A 396 23.46 7.87 1.98
N THR A 397 23.86 7.90 3.26
CA THR A 397 24.11 6.72 4.07
C THR A 397 23.03 6.55 5.13
N ASP A 398 22.55 5.35 5.34
CA ASP A 398 21.61 4.95 6.37
C ASP A 398 22.13 3.76 7.18
N LEU A 399 22.11 3.89 8.52
CA LEU A 399 22.42 2.83 9.46
C LEU A 399 21.21 2.64 10.38
N GLN A 400 20.76 1.39 10.49
CA GLN A 400 19.63 1.02 11.34
C GLN A 400 20.01 -0.18 12.19
N MET A 401 19.64 -0.14 13.47
CA MET A 401 19.88 -1.22 14.43
C MET A 401 18.58 -1.56 15.14
N GLN A 402 18.37 -2.84 15.42
CA GLN A 402 17.22 -3.33 16.17
C GLN A 402 17.63 -4.43 17.11
N PHE A 403 17.20 -4.29 18.36
CA PHE A 403 17.24 -5.34 19.36
C PHE A 403 15.80 -5.73 19.71
N ARG A 404 15.53 -7.03 19.76
CA ARG A 404 14.21 -7.54 20.11
C ARG A 404 14.30 -8.57 21.22
N ILE A 405 13.47 -8.41 22.24
CA ILE A 405 13.24 -9.35 23.32
C ILE A 405 11.81 -9.88 23.19
N LYS A 406 11.64 -11.19 23.25
CA LYS A 406 10.33 -11.85 23.38
C LYS A 406 10.21 -12.41 24.78
N PHE A 407 9.16 -12.07 25.47
CA PHE A 407 8.79 -12.60 26.77
C PHE A 407 7.84 -13.76 26.61
#